data_9af49c8c52b18eb42e8e6e26cf7a7524
#
_entry.id   9af49c8c52b18eb42e8e6e26cf7a7524
#
_cell.length_a   1.000
_cell.length_b   1.000
_cell.length_c   1.000
_cell.angle_alpha   90.00
_cell.angle_beta   90.00
_cell.angle_gamma   90.00
#
_symmetry.space_group_name_H-M   'P 1'
#
loop_
_entity.id
_entity.type
_entity.pdbx_description
1 polymer ?
#
loop_
_entity_poly.entity_id
_entity_poly.type
_entity_poly.pdbx_seq_one_letter_code
_entity_poly.pdbx_strand_id
1 'polypeptide(L)'
;YSTVASSPDGSGWYCMPENGESVRVYFPVADEKEAYVVTNIKAHEPKEGNQDDPMGNPNVRNIETAQGNQVQFTEEGVVIAAGRKQGSILLKKSGEVLLDAVKDISISAGKAVNIVAANEVIMKSETSIRIASEQGADVELKKGKVTIHGMTIHEN
;
A
#
# COMPACT_ATOMS: atom_id res chain seq x y z
N TYR A 1 -17.23 18.54 12.61
CA TYR A 1 -16.25 18.53 11.52
C TYR A 1 -16.92 18.18 10.20
N SER A 2 -16.73 19.00 9.18
CA SER A 2 -17.27 18.77 7.84
C SER A 2 -16.14 18.35 6.90
N THR A 3 -16.32 17.22 6.22
CA THR A 3 -15.36 16.70 5.24
C THR A 3 -15.84 16.98 3.82
N VAL A 4 -14.98 16.69 2.83
CA VAL A 4 -15.38 16.70 1.42
C VAL A 4 -16.32 15.53 1.18
N ALA A 5 -17.54 15.81 0.71
CA ALA A 5 -18.55 14.86 0.23
C ALA A 5 -18.51 13.45 0.87
N SER A 6 -19.00 13.32 2.08
CA SER A 6 -19.25 12.02 2.71
C SER A 6 -20.74 11.68 2.69
N SER A 7 -21.05 10.38 2.59
CA SER A 7 -22.42 9.90 2.71
C SER A 7 -22.92 10.01 4.15
N PRO A 8 -24.25 10.14 4.38
CA PRO A 8 -24.84 10.14 5.72
C PRO A 8 -24.55 8.91 6.58
N ASP A 9 -24.23 7.78 5.95
CA ASP A 9 -23.87 6.51 6.61
C ASP A 9 -22.38 6.46 7.06
N GLY A 10 -21.61 7.55 6.89
CA GLY A 10 -20.20 7.63 7.24
C GLY A 10 -19.26 7.05 6.19
N SER A 11 -19.77 6.59 5.05
CA SER A 11 -18.93 6.21 3.91
C SER A 11 -18.41 7.46 3.19
N GLY A 12 -17.20 7.40 2.65
CA GLY A 12 -16.59 8.48 1.89
C GLY A 12 -15.16 8.79 2.32
N TRP A 13 -14.69 9.93 1.88
CA TRP A 13 -13.36 10.42 2.20
C TRP A 13 -13.43 11.40 3.39
N TYR A 14 -12.67 11.14 4.43
CA TYR A 14 -12.50 12.10 5.52
C TYR A 14 -11.07 12.10 6.08
N CYS A 15 -10.60 13.29 6.47
CA CYS A 15 -9.36 13.47 7.22
C CYS A 15 -9.66 14.33 8.44
N MET A 16 -9.53 13.77 9.62
CA MET A 16 -9.66 14.52 10.86
C MET A 16 -8.36 15.29 11.14
N PRO A 17 -8.47 16.55 11.63
CA PRO A 17 -7.29 17.27 12.11
C PRO A 17 -6.60 16.52 13.25
N GLU A 18 -5.28 16.52 13.24
CA GLU A 18 -4.49 16.02 14.36
C GLU A 18 -4.37 17.07 15.48
N ASN A 19 -4.03 16.60 16.68
CA ASN A 19 -3.84 17.52 17.82
C ASN A 19 -2.71 18.52 17.53
N GLY A 20 -3.01 19.82 17.66
CA GLY A 20 -2.06 20.90 17.39
C GLY A 20 -2.13 21.47 15.97
N GLU A 21 -2.95 20.90 15.08
CA GLU A 21 -3.13 21.46 13.76
C GLU A 21 -4.03 22.70 13.76
N SER A 22 -3.73 23.65 12.89
CA SER A 22 -4.57 24.81 12.62
C SER A 22 -5.72 24.43 11.72
N VAL A 23 -6.92 24.89 12.07
CA VAL A 23 -8.15 24.60 11.33
C VAL A 23 -8.90 25.88 10.99
N ARG A 24 -9.71 25.83 9.93
CA ARG A 24 -10.67 26.89 9.62
C ARG A 24 -12.01 26.53 10.22
N VAL A 25 -12.51 27.40 11.09
CA VAL A 25 -13.85 27.31 11.68
C VAL A 25 -14.79 28.20 10.91
N TYR A 26 -15.95 27.70 10.55
CA TYR A 26 -17.00 28.43 9.87
C TYR A 26 -18.20 28.62 10.84
N PHE A 27 -18.71 29.82 10.93
CA PHE A 27 -19.88 30.20 11.73
C PHE A 27 -21.02 30.54 10.76
N PRO A 28 -21.97 29.65 10.52
CA PRO A 28 -23.08 29.91 9.60
C PRO A 28 -24.04 30.97 10.12
N VAL A 29 -24.14 31.07 11.44
CA VAL A 29 -24.97 32.04 12.19
C VAL A 29 -24.20 32.56 13.37
N ALA A 30 -24.74 33.54 14.11
CA ALA A 30 -24.10 34.12 15.29
C ALA A 30 -24.05 33.19 16.54
N ASP A 31 -24.63 31.98 16.44
CA ASP A 31 -24.60 30.98 17.52
C ASP A 31 -23.36 30.11 17.36
N GLU A 32 -22.47 30.09 18.35
CA GLU A 32 -21.24 29.28 18.38
C GLU A 32 -21.51 27.78 18.35
N LYS A 33 -22.69 27.33 18.76
CA LYS A 33 -23.07 25.89 18.72
C LYS A 33 -23.24 25.36 17.32
N GLU A 34 -23.50 26.22 16.35
CA GLU A 34 -23.65 25.89 14.95
C GLU A 34 -22.32 25.97 14.18
N ALA A 35 -21.22 26.29 14.85
CA ALA A 35 -19.91 26.37 14.26
C ALA A 35 -19.38 24.98 13.89
N TYR A 36 -18.72 24.87 12.72
CA TYR A 36 -18.09 23.64 12.31
C TYR A 36 -16.73 23.87 11.64
N VAL A 37 -15.86 22.89 11.76
CA VAL A 37 -14.54 22.88 11.13
C VAL A 37 -14.67 22.44 9.68
N VAL A 38 -14.14 23.26 8.77
CA VAL A 38 -14.26 23.01 7.32
C VAL A 38 -13.02 22.32 6.75
N THR A 39 -11.84 22.68 7.22
CA THR A 39 -10.57 22.16 6.69
C THR A 39 -9.41 22.44 7.64
N ASN A 40 -8.34 21.67 7.52
CA ASN A 40 -7.06 21.98 8.11
C ASN A 40 -6.37 23.09 7.30
N ILE A 41 -5.63 23.96 7.98
CA ILE A 41 -4.72 24.90 7.34
C ILE A 41 -3.32 24.32 7.54
N LYS A 42 -2.75 23.76 6.47
CA LYS A 42 -1.34 23.33 6.48
C LYS A 42 -0.51 24.41 5.80
N ALA A 43 0.29 25.11 6.59
CA ALA A 43 1.36 25.94 6.05
C ALA A 43 2.50 25.01 5.64
N HIS A 44 2.86 25.01 4.35
CA HIS A 44 4.03 24.30 3.88
C HIS A 44 5.25 25.20 4.15
N GLU A 45 6.15 24.72 4.99
CA GLU A 45 7.48 25.30 5.16
C GLU A 45 8.47 24.45 4.33
N PRO A 46 8.97 24.97 3.20
CA PRO A 46 9.96 24.24 2.39
C PRO A 46 11.19 23.95 3.24
N LYS A 47 11.55 22.70 3.38
CA LYS A 47 12.82 22.31 4.03
C LYS A 47 13.91 22.32 2.98
N GLU A 48 14.88 23.24 3.12
CA GLU A 48 16.05 23.28 2.25
C GLU A 48 16.76 21.93 2.23
N GLY A 49 16.98 21.38 1.02
CA GLY A 49 17.70 20.13 0.82
C GLY A 49 16.90 18.84 1.06
N ASN A 50 15.62 18.91 1.34
CA ASN A 50 14.80 17.71 1.50
C ASN A 50 14.24 17.24 0.16
N GLN A 51 14.91 16.27 -0.48
CA GLN A 51 14.48 15.65 -1.73
C GLN A 51 13.18 14.83 -1.56
N ASP A 52 12.77 14.53 -0.34
CA ASP A 52 11.57 13.73 -0.02
C ASP A 52 10.35 14.58 0.35
N ASP A 53 10.38 15.90 0.09
CA ASP A 53 9.21 16.76 0.30
C ASP A 53 8.24 16.68 -0.90
N PRO A 54 7.14 15.92 -0.79
CA PRO A 54 6.21 15.77 -1.90
C PRO A 54 5.45 17.07 -2.22
N MET A 55 5.39 18.04 -1.29
CA MET A 55 4.76 19.34 -1.54
C MET A 55 5.65 20.29 -2.35
N GLY A 56 6.95 20.03 -2.42
CA GLY A 56 7.90 20.79 -3.23
C GLY A 56 7.78 20.53 -4.73
N ASN A 57 7.12 19.44 -5.13
CA ASN A 57 6.94 19.05 -6.53
C ASN A 57 5.46 19.12 -6.94
N PRO A 58 5.04 20.07 -7.82
CA PRO A 58 3.65 20.20 -8.24
C PRO A 58 3.12 19.00 -9.05
N ASN A 59 4.00 18.15 -9.59
CA ASN A 59 3.63 16.94 -10.33
C ASN A 59 3.36 15.74 -9.41
N VAL A 60 3.62 15.87 -8.10
CA VAL A 60 3.34 14.84 -7.11
C VAL A 60 2.02 15.18 -6.38
N ARG A 61 1.18 14.18 -6.22
CA ARG A 61 0.00 14.23 -5.36
C ARG A 61 0.13 13.17 -4.30
N ASN A 62 -0.03 13.52 -3.04
CA ASN A 62 0.22 12.63 -1.91
C ASN A 62 -0.93 12.70 -0.90
N ILE A 63 -1.29 11.52 -0.39
CA ILE A 63 -2.15 11.32 0.76
C ILE A 63 -1.31 10.53 1.75
N GLU A 64 -0.99 11.12 2.89
CA GLU A 64 -0.04 10.54 3.82
C GLU A 64 -0.48 10.77 5.26
N THR A 65 -0.22 9.79 6.12
CA THR A 65 -0.38 9.89 7.57
C THR A 65 0.96 10.22 8.24
N ALA A 66 0.92 10.71 9.48
CA ALA A 66 2.13 10.98 10.27
C ALA A 66 3.05 9.76 10.44
N GLN A 67 2.49 8.54 10.35
CA GLN A 67 3.23 7.27 10.43
C GLN A 67 3.90 6.87 9.12
N GLY A 68 3.68 7.64 8.03
CA GLY A 68 4.25 7.37 6.71
C GLY A 68 3.50 6.29 5.91
N ASN A 69 2.21 6.11 6.19
CA ASN A 69 1.33 5.36 5.31
C ASN A 69 0.82 6.30 4.23
N GLN A 70 1.01 5.95 2.95
CA GLN A 70 0.77 6.89 1.86
C GLN A 70 0.18 6.26 0.61
N VAL A 71 -0.57 7.07 -0.13
CA VAL A 71 -0.87 6.86 -1.55
C VAL A 71 -0.34 8.06 -2.31
N GLN A 72 0.57 7.83 -3.23
CA GLN A 72 1.26 8.88 -3.98
C GLN A 72 1.09 8.67 -5.49
N PHE A 73 0.75 9.74 -6.18
CA PHE A 73 0.72 9.81 -7.65
C PHE A 73 1.95 10.60 -8.10
N THR A 74 2.75 10.01 -8.97
CA THR A 74 3.98 10.58 -9.52
C THR A 74 3.98 10.51 -11.03
N GLU A 75 4.97 11.12 -11.68
CA GLU A 75 5.16 10.97 -13.13
C GLU A 75 5.45 9.54 -13.56
N GLU A 76 6.02 8.72 -12.66
CA GLU A 76 6.37 7.32 -12.92
C GLU A 76 5.23 6.34 -12.66
N GLY A 77 4.20 6.75 -11.90
CA GLY A 77 3.06 5.90 -11.59
C GLY A 77 2.44 6.17 -10.23
N VAL A 78 1.80 5.14 -9.67
CA VAL A 78 1.11 5.18 -8.38
C VAL A 78 1.85 4.32 -7.37
N VAL A 79 2.17 4.88 -6.21
CA VAL A 79 2.77 4.19 -5.07
C VAL A 79 1.74 4.09 -3.94
N ILE A 80 1.53 2.89 -3.42
CA ILE A 80 0.82 2.63 -2.17
C ILE A 80 1.84 2.05 -1.20
N ALA A 81 2.13 2.74 -0.11
CA ALA A 81 3.17 2.32 0.82
C ALA A 81 2.73 2.44 2.28
N ALA A 82 3.30 1.62 3.13
CA ALA A 82 3.09 1.65 4.57
C ALA A 82 4.41 1.75 5.32
N GLY A 83 4.38 2.37 6.51
CA GLY A 83 5.51 2.44 7.42
C GLY A 83 6.76 3.05 6.79
N ARG A 84 6.67 4.14 6.06
CA ARG A 84 7.78 4.78 5.33
C ARG A 84 8.46 3.82 4.37
N LYS A 85 7.65 3.17 3.52
CA LYS A 85 8.09 2.19 2.50
C LYS A 85 8.64 0.86 3.06
N GLN A 86 8.22 0.45 4.25
CA GLN A 86 8.51 -0.90 4.76
C GLN A 86 7.77 -2.00 3.97
N GLY A 87 6.66 -1.65 3.34
CA GLY A 87 5.96 -2.45 2.34
C GLY A 87 5.32 -1.53 1.32
N SER A 88 5.36 -1.90 0.03
CA SER A 88 4.83 -1.06 -1.03
C SER A 88 4.30 -1.84 -2.22
N ILE A 89 3.36 -1.22 -2.93
CA ILE A 89 2.90 -1.59 -4.26
C ILE A 89 3.20 -0.41 -5.17
N LEU A 90 3.94 -0.64 -6.25
CA LEU A 90 4.22 0.35 -7.28
C LEU A 90 3.57 -0.08 -8.59
N LEU A 91 2.66 0.73 -9.09
CA LEU A 91 2.03 0.60 -10.40
C LEU A 91 2.72 1.59 -11.34
N LYS A 92 3.63 1.11 -12.20
CA LYS A 92 4.35 1.98 -13.14
C LYS A 92 3.52 2.29 -14.38
N LYS A 93 3.70 3.47 -14.94
CA LYS A 93 3.10 3.86 -16.24
C LYS A 93 3.56 2.98 -17.41
N SER A 94 4.70 2.28 -17.27
CA SER A 94 5.18 1.29 -18.23
C SER A 94 4.35 0.00 -18.26
N GLY A 95 3.40 -0.18 -17.33
CA GLY A 95 2.59 -1.39 -17.17
C GLY A 95 3.17 -2.42 -16.21
N GLU A 96 4.30 -2.14 -15.59
CA GLU A 96 4.87 -3.01 -14.54
C GLU A 96 4.16 -2.81 -13.21
N VAL A 97 4.00 -3.90 -12.45
CA VAL A 97 3.54 -3.90 -11.06
C VAL A 97 4.63 -4.53 -10.20
N LEU A 98 5.11 -3.78 -9.21
CA LEU A 98 6.07 -4.26 -8.24
C LEU A 98 5.42 -4.35 -6.86
N LEU A 99 5.66 -5.49 -6.19
CA LEU A 99 5.27 -5.73 -4.81
C LEU A 99 6.56 -5.90 -4.00
N ASP A 100 6.79 -5.05 -3.03
CA ASP A 100 8.01 -5.05 -2.24
C ASP A 100 7.71 -5.00 -0.74
N ALA A 101 8.43 -5.77 0.06
CA ALA A 101 8.33 -5.78 1.51
C ALA A 101 9.68 -6.11 2.15
N VAL A 102 10.02 -5.39 3.22
CA VAL A 102 11.25 -5.61 3.99
C VAL A 102 11.21 -6.94 4.76
N LYS A 103 10.01 -7.47 5.03
CA LYS A 103 9.81 -8.75 5.73
C LYS A 103 9.12 -9.77 4.82
N ASP A 104 7.87 -10.03 5.06
CA ASP A 104 7.12 -11.10 4.43
C ASP A 104 6.03 -10.56 3.51
N ILE A 105 5.78 -11.29 2.42
CA ILE A 105 4.60 -11.13 1.58
C ILE A 105 3.78 -12.40 1.71
N SER A 106 2.54 -12.28 2.22
CA SER A 106 1.60 -13.38 2.33
C SER A 106 0.43 -13.18 1.39
N ILE A 107 0.15 -14.18 0.56
CA ILE A 107 -1.00 -14.19 -0.36
C ILE A 107 -1.90 -15.34 0.05
N SER A 108 -3.14 -15.03 0.43
CA SER A 108 -4.13 -16.02 0.86
C SER A 108 -5.46 -15.78 0.14
N ALA A 109 -6.10 -16.86 -0.28
CA ALA A 109 -7.42 -16.80 -0.93
C ALA A 109 -8.30 -17.93 -0.42
N GLY A 110 -9.60 -17.64 -0.19
CA GLY A 110 -10.60 -18.62 0.24
C GLY A 110 -10.92 -19.71 -0.78
N LYS A 111 -10.49 -19.54 -2.05
CA LYS A 111 -10.71 -20.54 -3.12
C LYS A 111 -9.44 -20.88 -3.86
N ALA A 112 -8.89 -19.94 -4.62
CA ALA A 112 -7.72 -20.19 -5.46
C ALA A 112 -6.85 -18.95 -5.63
N VAL A 113 -5.54 -19.15 -5.76
CA VAL A 113 -4.58 -18.17 -6.27
C VAL A 113 -4.09 -18.67 -7.62
N ASN A 114 -4.34 -17.93 -8.69
CA ASN A 114 -3.89 -18.25 -10.04
C ASN A 114 -2.74 -17.34 -10.43
N ILE A 115 -1.60 -17.93 -10.82
CA ILE A 115 -0.43 -17.22 -11.33
C ILE A 115 -0.21 -17.70 -12.76
N VAL A 116 -0.43 -16.82 -13.74
CA VAL A 116 -0.33 -17.13 -15.17
C VAL A 116 0.52 -16.07 -15.85
N ALA A 117 1.49 -16.48 -16.63
CA ALA A 117 2.30 -15.60 -17.47
C ALA A 117 2.35 -16.17 -18.90
N ALA A 118 2.39 -15.27 -19.91
CA ALA A 118 2.48 -15.68 -21.30
C ALA A 118 3.80 -16.40 -21.64
N ASN A 119 4.90 -15.99 -21.01
CA ASN A 119 6.22 -16.53 -21.28
C ASN A 119 6.78 -17.34 -20.12
N GLU A 120 6.92 -16.75 -18.94
CA GLU A 120 7.68 -17.37 -17.86
C GLU A 120 7.18 -16.96 -16.48
N VAL A 121 7.20 -17.89 -15.52
CA VAL A 121 7.03 -17.64 -14.08
C VAL A 121 8.34 -18.03 -13.40
N ILE A 122 9.01 -17.06 -12.78
CA ILE A 122 10.29 -17.27 -12.09
C ILE A 122 10.06 -17.20 -10.58
N MET A 123 10.46 -18.27 -9.87
CA MET A 123 10.54 -18.30 -8.41
C MET A 123 11.99 -18.48 -8.00
N LYS A 124 12.51 -17.59 -7.14
CA LYS A 124 13.89 -17.66 -6.64
C LYS A 124 13.91 -17.50 -5.14
N SER A 125 14.76 -18.26 -4.46
CA SER A 125 15.03 -18.15 -3.04
C SER A 125 16.49 -18.50 -2.77
N GLU A 126 17.11 -17.82 -1.81
CA GLU A 126 18.49 -18.12 -1.40
C GLU A 126 18.60 -19.47 -0.66
N THR A 127 17.53 -19.88 0.02
CA THR A 127 17.57 -21.07 0.89
C THR A 127 16.74 -22.22 0.37
N SER A 128 15.45 -22.03 0.12
CA SER A 128 14.56 -23.08 -0.36
C SER A 128 13.29 -22.54 -1.01
N ILE A 129 12.72 -23.29 -1.93
CA ILE A 129 11.36 -23.12 -2.44
C ILE A 129 10.60 -24.39 -2.08
N ARG A 130 9.45 -24.26 -1.43
CA ARG A 130 8.59 -25.39 -1.07
C ARG A 130 7.18 -25.17 -1.59
N ILE A 131 6.65 -26.17 -2.25
CA ILE A 131 5.26 -26.25 -2.70
C ILE A 131 4.65 -27.47 -1.99
N ALA A 132 3.68 -27.26 -1.13
CA ALA A 132 3.14 -28.30 -0.27
C ALA A 132 1.61 -28.31 -0.28
N SER A 133 1.05 -29.51 -0.14
CA SER A 133 -0.37 -29.75 0.11
C SER A 133 -0.57 -30.14 1.58
N GLU A 134 -1.67 -29.72 2.19
CA GLU A 134 -2.04 -30.14 3.54
C GLU A 134 -2.21 -31.67 3.68
N GLN A 135 -2.43 -32.38 2.56
CA GLN A 135 -2.56 -33.84 2.51
C GLN A 135 -1.23 -34.58 2.43
N GLY A 136 -0.09 -33.90 2.60
CA GLY A 136 1.21 -34.50 2.78
C GLY A 136 2.07 -34.70 1.54
N ALA A 137 1.63 -34.19 0.37
CA ALA A 137 2.51 -34.15 -0.82
C ALA A 137 3.24 -32.81 -0.88
N ASP A 138 4.56 -32.83 -1.15
CA ASP A 138 5.35 -31.63 -1.33
C ASP A 138 6.50 -31.78 -2.33
N VAL A 139 6.92 -30.64 -2.89
CA VAL A 139 8.13 -30.49 -3.70
C VAL A 139 9.00 -29.43 -3.04
N GLU A 140 10.23 -29.80 -2.68
CA GLU A 140 11.24 -28.90 -2.12
C GLU A 140 12.46 -28.78 -3.02
N LEU A 141 12.88 -27.54 -3.31
CA LEU A 141 14.13 -27.21 -3.99
C LEU A 141 15.07 -26.55 -2.98
N LYS A 142 16.22 -27.17 -2.70
CA LYS A 142 17.18 -26.70 -1.71
C LYS A 142 18.60 -27.14 -2.04
N LYS A 143 19.57 -26.20 -2.03
CA LYS A 143 21.00 -26.48 -2.19
C LYS A 143 21.31 -27.40 -3.38
N GLY A 144 20.76 -27.12 -4.57
CA GLY A 144 20.98 -27.93 -5.77
C GLY A 144 20.30 -29.32 -5.80
N LYS A 145 19.37 -29.56 -4.85
CA LYS A 145 18.60 -30.81 -4.78
C LYS A 145 17.12 -30.52 -4.99
N VAL A 146 16.44 -31.35 -5.74
CA VAL A 146 14.99 -31.46 -5.84
C VAL A 146 14.53 -32.67 -5.02
N THR A 147 13.60 -32.47 -4.09
CA THR A 147 13.00 -33.53 -3.30
C THR A 147 11.50 -33.54 -3.53
N ILE A 148 10.94 -34.68 -3.90
CA ILE A 148 9.50 -34.86 -4.11
C ILE A 148 9.03 -35.91 -3.11
N HIS A 149 8.03 -35.55 -2.30
CA HIS A 149 7.38 -36.43 -1.34
C HIS A 149 5.92 -36.62 -1.73
N GLY A 150 5.43 -37.83 -1.63
CA GLY A 150 4.04 -38.21 -1.87
C GLY A 150 3.85 -39.70 -1.75
N MET A 151 2.62 -40.17 -1.54
CA MET A 151 2.32 -41.62 -1.49
C MET A 151 2.52 -42.30 -2.82
N THR A 152 2.34 -41.60 -3.92
CA THR A 152 2.54 -42.11 -5.29
C THR A 152 3.18 -41.05 -6.15
N ILE A 153 4.22 -41.41 -6.89
CA ILE A 153 4.87 -40.57 -7.92
C ILE A 153 4.60 -41.23 -9.25
N HIS A 154 3.90 -40.55 -10.15
CA HIS A 154 3.66 -41.02 -11.52
C HIS A 154 4.69 -40.37 -12.45
N GLU A 155 5.47 -41.16 -13.14
CA GLU A 155 6.35 -40.78 -14.27
C GLU A 155 5.64 -41.16 -15.56
N ASN A 156 5.46 -40.21 -16.49
CA ASN A 156 4.89 -40.44 -17.83
C ASN A 156 6.00 -40.43 -18.86
#